data_13a327434a0322c70c4b84808f0cf837
#
_entry.id   13a327434a0322c70c4b84808f0cf837
#
_cell.length_a   1.000
_cell.length_b   1.000
_cell.length_c   1.000
_cell.angle_alpha   90.00
_cell.angle_beta   90.00
_cell.angle_gamma   90.00
#
_symmetry.space_group_name_H-M   'P 1'
#
loop_
_entity.id
_entity.type
_entity.pdbx_description
1 polymer ?
#
loop_
_entity_poly.entity_id
_entity_poly.type
_entity_poly.pdbx_seq_one_letter_code
_entity_poly.pdbx_strand_id
1 'polypeptide(L)'
;MKKIIAIFTVFIMISATMISCKKDEKTTINFLNWGENIAEGLIDEFEEKYNIKVNEVFVDDNEAMYQELTSGKTQYDVAVPGDYMVERLISEGRLEALDKQNIPNWTELLSSNLNKSFDPGNVYSLPYMNGTIGIIYNTELISEDINSWSDMWNPKYKDEIFVLDSQRDAIGMALKYLGYPLNSTDEVELSAAKAALIEQKKLGTIYGADNVKDLMISGERAIAMIWSGEGLTLADEYDYLKYIVPKEGANLWIDSLVIPKGTKNKSAAETFINFLCEKDSAYRVAEEIGYTTPHEGAMMEQDEEVRNNPGAYMPEEIMNRCESYKYLNEEELLKYEKVWLEVKS
;
A
#
# COMPACT_ATOMS: atom_id res chain seq x y z
N MET A 1 81.09 -19.28 -58.49
CA MET A 1 80.58 -20.09 -57.39
C MET A 1 80.05 -19.08 -56.37
N LYS A 2 78.73 -18.86 -56.41
CA LYS A 2 78.06 -17.88 -55.55
C LYS A 2 77.31 -18.62 -54.45
N LYS A 3 77.64 -18.39 -53.22
CA LYS A 3 77.00 -18.94 -52.04
C LYS A 3 75.68 -18.14 -51.80
N ILE A 4 74.56 -18.81 -51.78
CA ILE A 4 73.28 -18.25 -51.46
C ILE A 4 73.10 -18.46 -49.96
N ILE A 5 73.00 -17.37 -49.21
CA ILE A 5 72.64 -17.38 -47.78
C ILE A 5 71.12 -17.25 -47.70
N ALA A 6 70.48 -18.25 -47.18
CA ALA A 6 69.03 -18.24 -46.87
C ALA A 6 68.80 -17.64 -45.49
N ILE A 7 68.14 -16.50 -45.44
CA ILE A 7 67.70 -15.85 -44.18
C ILE A 7 66.34 -16.43 -43.80
N PHE A 8 66.31 -17.18 -42.71
CA PHE A 8 65.02 -17.66 -42.09
C PHE A 8 64.46 -16.55 -41.22
N THR A 9 63.43 -15.87 -41.70
CA THR A 9 62.72 -14.88 -40.94
C THR A 9 61.63 -15.62 -40.09
N VAL A 10 61.84 -15.74 -38.78
CA VAL A 10 60.86 -16.28 -37.86
C VAL A 10 59.82 -15.20 -37.58
N PHE A 11 58.62 -15.40 -38.09
CA PHE A 11 57.44 -14.56 -37.80
C PHE A 11 56.85 -15.00 -36.44
N ILE A 12 57.13 -14.29 -35.36
CA ILE A 12 56.48 -14.47 -34.08
C ILE A 12 55.11 -13.79 -34.19
N MET A 13 54.05 -14.59 -34.37
CA MET A 13 52.65 -14.13 -34.17
C MET A 13 52.40 -13.93 -32.67
N ILE A 14 52.45 -12.70 -32.24
CA ILE A 14 51.91 -12.30 -30.93
C ILE A 14 50.40 -12.29 -31.07
N SER A 15 49.75 -13.38 -30.61
CA SER A 15 48.31 -13.42 -30.42
C SER A 15 47.98 -12.48 -29.24
N ALA A 16 47.67 -11.25 -29.54
CA ALA A 16 47.05 -10.36 -28.57
C ALA A 16 45.65 -10.90 -28.27
N THR A 17 45.49 -11.67 -27.20
CA THR A 17 44.20 -11.92 -26.62
C THR A 17 43.63 -10.60 -26.14
N MET A 18 42.76 -10.02 -26.95
CA MET A 18 41.90 -8.93 -26.52
C MET A 18 40.98 -9.52 -25.43
N ILE A 19 41.39 -9.37 -24.18
CA ILE A 19 40.46 -9.46 -23.05
C ILE A 19 39.50 -8.28 -23.23
N SER A 20 38.40 -8.53 -23.92
CA SER A 20 37.27 -7.62 -23.92
C SER A 20 36.79 -7.59 -22.48
N CYS A 21 37.18 -6.57 -21.72
CA CYS A 21 36.40 -6.19 -20.55
C CYS A 21 35.00 -5.88 -21.06
N LYS A 22 34.10 -6.89 -21.07
CA LYS A 22 32.67 -6.63 -20.98
C LYS A 22 32.55 -5.77 -19.73
N LYS A 23 32.27 -4.48 -19.92
CA LYS A 23 31.74 -3.65 -18.85
C LYS A 23 30.52 -4.44 -18.34
N ASP A 24 30.59 -5.00 -17.15
CA ASP A 24 29.45 -5.67 -16.55
C ASP A 24 28.34 -4.60 -16.53
N GLU A 25 27.39 -4.73 -17.45
CA GLU A 25 26.18 -3.91 -17.39
C GLU A 25 25.51 -4.24 -16.05
N LYS A 26 25.41 -3.23 -15.20
CA LYS A 26 24.70 -3.40 -13.93
C LYS A 26 23.31 -3.94 -14.23
N THR A 27 22.92 -5.00 -13.53
CA THR A 27 21.54 -5.46 -13.55
C THR A 27 20.64 -4.30 -13.15
N THR A 28 19.59 -4.07 -13.94
CA THR A 28 18.63 -3.00 -13.68
C THR A 28 17.26 -3.64 -13.47
N ILE A 29 16.58 -3.27 -12.39
CA ILE A 29 15.20 -3.64 -12.13
C ILE A 29 14.29 -2.42 -12.29
N ASN A 30 13.07 -2.65 -12.78
CA ASN A 30 12.02 -1.63 -12.86
C ASN A 30 11.05 -1.85 -11.70
N PHE A 31 10.93 -0.86 -10.84
CA PHE A 31 10.09 -0.86 -9.65
C PHE A 31 8.88 0.05 -9.87
N LEU A 32 7.67 -0.52 -9.84
CA LEU A 32 6.42 0.21 -9.99
C LEU A 32 5.83 0.47 -8.61
N ASN A 33 5.78 1.73 -8.22
CA ASN A 33 5.48 2.17 -6.87
C ASN A 33 4.44 3.29 -6.86
N TRP A 34 3.98 3.64 -5.68
CA TRP A 34 3.22 4.86 -5.41
C TRP A 34 4.19 6.05 -5.29
N GLY A 35 3.72 7.25 -5.55
CA GLY A 35 4.48 8.46 -5.20
C GLY A 35 4.73 8.52 -3.69
N GLU A 36 5.94 8.90 -3.29
CA GLU A 36 6.32 9.08 -1.87
C GLU A 36 6.08 7.84 -0.99
N ASN A 37 6.36 6.64 -1.50
CA ASN A 37 6.09 5.37 -0.82
C ASN A 37 7.36 4.57 -0.49
N ILE A 38 8.50 5.22 -0.47
CA ILE A 38 9.81 4.67 -0.05
C ILE A 38 10.63 5.78 0.60
N ALA A 39 11.36 5.47 1.66
CA ALA A 39 12.16 6.45 2.37
C ALA A 39 13.34 6.96 1.53
N GLU A 40 13.66 8.25 1.70
CA GLU A 40 14.74 8.93 0.96
C GLU A 40 16.07 8.19 1.14
N GLY A 41 16.79 7.99 0.04
CA GLY A 41 18.11 7.35 0.02
C GLY A 41 18.11 5.83 0.11
N LEU A 42 16.98 5.13 0.36
CA LEU A 42 16.95 3.66 0.41
C LEU A 42 17.32 3.02 -0.94
N ILE A 43 16.88 3.60 -2.04
CA ILE A 43 17.25 3.09 -3.37
C ILE A 43 18.75 3.22 -3.61
N ASP A 44 19.33 4.37 -3.29
CA ASP A 44 20.78 4.61 -3.45
C ASP A 44 21.59 3.62 -2.60
N GLU A 45 21.18 3.38 -1.36
CA GLU A 45 21.82 2.40 -0.48
C GLU A 45 21.72 0.97 -1.03
N PHE A 46 20.56 0.58 -1.55
CA PHE A 46 20.41 -0.70 -2.22
C PHE A 46 21.32 -0.83 -3.43
N GLU A 47 21.37 0.18 -4.29
CA GLU A 47 22.21 0.22 -5.49
C GLU A 47 23.71 0.11 -5.14
N GLU A 48 24.14 0.76 -4.07
CA GLU A 48 25.52 0.69 -3.58
C GLU A 48 25.84 -0.69 -3.00
N LYS A 49 24.94 -1.23 -2.16
CA LYS A 49 25.11 -2.50 -1.45
C LYS A 49 25.13 -3.71 -2.38
N TYR A 50 24.26 -3.73 -3.38
CA TYR A 50 24.05 -4.90 -4.24
C TYR A 50 24.52 -4.74 -5.68
N ASN A 51 24.97 -3.55 -6.08
CA ASN A 51 25.36 -3.23 -7.46
C ASN A 51 24.26 -3.53 -8.49
N ILE A 52 22.98 -3.36 -8.08
CA ILE A 52 21.79 -3.49 -8.90
C ILE A 52 21.16 -2.10 -9.01
N LYS A 53 20.81 -1.65 -10.21
CA LYS A 53 20.10 -0.39 -10.43
C LYS A 53 18.60 -0.57 -10.26
N VAL A 54 17.95 0.47 -9.72
CA VAL A 54 16.48 0.54 -9.60
C VAL A 54 15.97 1.72 -10.42
N ASN A 55 15.11 1.44 -11.40
CA ASN A 55 14.31 2.46 -12.09
C ASN A 55 12.94 2.49 -11.45
N GLU A 56 12.65 3.54 -10.72
CA GLU A 56 11.35 3.74 -10.08
C GLU A 56 10.37 4.42 -11.04
N VAL A 57 9.15 3.91 -11.08
CA VAL A 57 8.03 4.45 -11.86
C VAL A 57 6.83 4.58 -10.92
N PHE A 58 6.16 5.72 -10.97
CA PHE A 58 5.06 6.02 -10.07
C PHE A 58 3.71 5.94 -10.76
N VAL A 59 2.71 5.56 -9.99
CA VAL A 59 1.29 5.60 -10.37
C VAL A 59 0.46 6.11 -9.20
N ASP A 60 -0.72 6.65 -9.52
CA ASP A 60 -1.57 7.31 -8.54
C ASP A 60 -2.64 6.37 -7.93
N ASP A 61 -2.97 5.26 -8.62
CA ASP A 61 -3.99 4.31 -8.16
C ASP A 61 -3.74 2.87 -8.64
N ASN A 62 -4.44 1.90 -8.06
CA ASN A 62 -4.33 0.49 -8.39
C ASN A 62 -4.72 0.17 -9.84
N GLU A 63 -5.66 0.90 -10.41
CA GLU A 63 -6.12 0.72 -11.78
C GLU A 63 -5.05 1.17 -12.78
N ALA A 64 -4.37 2.27 -12.51
CA ALA A 64 -3.20 2.73 -13.27
C ALA A 64 -2.04 1.73 -13.14
N MET A 65 -1.79 1.21 -11.92
CA MET A 65 -0.80 0.14 -11.69
C MET A 65 -1.12 -1.10 -12.52
N TYR A 66 -2.37 -1.53 -12.51
CA TYR A 66 -2.82 -2.66 -13.31
C TYR A 66 -2.62 -2.43 -14.82
N GLN A 67 -2.95 -1.25 -15.32
CA GLN A 67 -2.75 -0.90 -16.73
C GLN A 67 -1.25 -0.93 -17.10
N GLU A 68 -0.39 -0.38 -16.27
CA GLU A 68 1.06 -0.45 -16.49
C GLU A 68 1.56 -1.89 -16.51
N LEU A 69 1.18 -2.72 -15.54
CA LEU A 69 1.57 -4.13 -15.44
C LEU A 69 1.05 -4.99 -16.62
N THR A 70 -0.07 -4.59 -17.23
CA THR A 70 -0.72 -5.38 -18.30
C THR A 70 -0.52 -4.83 -19.69
N SER A 71 -0.05 -3.59 -19.84
CA SER A 71 0.15 -2.91 -21.13
C SER A 71 1.17 -3.61 -22.05
N GLY A 72 2.13 -4.32 -21.46
CA GLY A 72 3.25 -4.94 -22.17
C GLY A 72 4.29 -3.95 -22.71
N LYS A 73 4.18 -2.66 -22.37
CA LYS A 73 5.12 -1.61 -22.82
C LYS A 73 6.43 -1.67 -22.04
N THR A 74 6.33 -1.85 -20.72
CA THR A 74 7.46 -1.95 -19.80
C THR A 74 7.36 -3.28 -19.05
N GLN A 75 8.48 -3.98 -18.91
CA GLN A 75 8.57 -5.13 -18.02
C GLN A 75 8.98 -4.61 -16.65
N TYR A 76 8.09 -4.72 -15.70
CA TYR A 76 8.37 -4.45 -14.30
C TYR A 76 8.90 -5.70 -13.60
N ASP A 77 9.80 -5.50 -12.64
CA ASP A 77 10.44 -6.57 -11.88
C ASP A 77 9.90 -6.65 -10.44
N VAL A 78 9.52 -5.51 -9.86
CA VAL A 78 8.83 -5.40 -8.57
C VAL A 78 7.70 -4.39 -8.71
N ALA A 79 6.59 -4.65 -8.03
CA ALA A 79 5.48 -3.70 -7.91
C ALA A 79 4.88 -3.74 -6.50
N VAL A 80 4.11 -2.68 -6.13
CA VAL A 80 3.50 -2.54 -4.79
C VAL A 80 1.98 -2.34 -4.90
N PRO A 81 1.22 -3.31 -5.42
CA PRO A 81 -0.24 -3.22 -5.45
C PRO A 81 -0.87 -3.35 -4.07
N GLY A 82 -2.03 -2.74 -3.90
CA GLY A 82 -2.91 -3.00 -2.76
C GLY A 82 -3.57 -4.38 -2.81
N ASP A 83 -4.16 -4.79 -1.69
CA ASP A 83 -4.71 -6.12 -1.44
C ASP A 83 -5.64 -6.67 -2.53
N TYR A 84 -6.69 -5.94 -2.92
CA TYR A 84 -7.63 -6.39 -3.96
C TYR A 84 -6.99 -6.49 -5.35
N MET A 85 -5.96 -5.69 -5.60
CA MET A 85 -5.22 -5.75 -6.85
C MET A 85 -4.25 -6.94 -6.87
N VAL A 86 -3.65 -7.29 -5.72
CA VAL A 86 -2.89 -8.55 -5.57
C VAL A 86 -3.81 -9.74 -5.88
N GLU A 87 -5.03 -9.77 -5.30
CA GLU A 87 -6.01 -10.84 -5.54
C GLU A 87 -6.35 -10.96 -7.03
N ARG A 88 -6.60 -9.84 -7.71
CA ARG A 88 -6.84 -9.79 -9.15
C ARG A 88 -5.68 -10.33 -9.95
N LEU A 89 -4.46 -9.84 -9.70
CA LEU A 89 -3.26 -10.26 -10.42
C LEU A 89 -2.94 -11.75 -10.23
N ILE A 90 -3.21 -12.30 -9.04
CA ILE A 90 -3.11 -13.74 -8.77
C ILE A 90 -4.14 -14.52 -9.58
N SER A 91 -5.40 -14.11 -9.55
CA SER A 91 -6.49 -14.79 -10.26
C SER A 91 -6.27 -14.83 -11.78
N GLU A 92 -5.63 -13.80 -12.32
CA GLU A 92 -5.27 -13.70 -13.74
C GLU A 92 -3.92 -14.40 -14.09
N GLY A 93 -3.22 -14.96 -13.09
CA GLY A 93 -1.93 -15.62 -13.27
C GLY A 93 -0.81 -14.67 -13.72
N ARG A 94 -0.80 -13.43 -13.27
CA ARG A 94 0.11 -12.36 -13.66
C ARG A 94 1.29 -12.16 -12.73
N LEU A 95 1.39 -12.91 -11.65
CA LEU A 95 2.50 -12.83 -10.69
C LEU A 95 3.38 -14.08 -10.74
N GLU A 96 4.65 -13.91 -10.40
CA GLU A 96 5.58 -14.99 -10.09
C GLU A 96 5.49 -15.36 -8.61
N ALA A 97 5.53 -16.66 -8.29
CA ALA A 97 5.65 -17.09 -6.91
C ALA A 97 7.00 -16.66 -6.32
N LEU A 98 6.99 -16.15 -5.10
CA LEU A 98 8.21 -15.74 -4.39
C LEU A 98 8.98 -16.96 -3.90
N ASP A 99 10.30 -16.96 -4.07
CA ASP A 99 11.17 -17.92 -3.39
C ASP A 99 11.62 -17.35 -2.05
N LYS A 100 10.94 -17.74 -0.99
CA LYS A 100 11.21 -17.27 0.37
C LYS A 100 12.61 -17.60 0.88
N GLN A 101 13.33 -18.51 0.25
CA GLN A 101 14.74 -18.77 0.58
C GLN A 101 15.64 -17.60 0.17
N ASN A 102 15.25 -16.85 -0.84
CA ASN A 102 15.94 -15.64 -1.29
C ASN A 102 15.49 -14.36 -0.55
N ILE A 103 14.45 -14.48 0.28
CA ILE A 103 13.87 -13.35 1.04
C ILE A 103 13.82 -13.72 2.53
N PRO A 104 14.94 -14.07 3.19
CA PRO A 104 14.91 -14.56 4.58
C PRO A 104 14.25 -13.60 5.57
N ASN A 105 14.30 -12.29 5.33
CA ASN A 105 13.73 -11.28 6.23
C ASN A 105 12.19 -11.31 6.29
N TRP A 106 11.51 -12.05 5.40
CA TRP A 106 10.06 -12.22 5.47
C TRP A 106 9.59 -12.82 6.81
N THR A 107 10.47 -13.53 7.52
CA THR A 107 10.17 -14.14 8.83
C THR A 107 10.01 -13.12 9.95
N GLU A 108 10.46 -11.91 9.73
CA GLU A 108 10.35 -10.78 10.68
C GLU A 108 9.05 -10.00 10.54
N LEU A 109 8.21 -10.38 9.55
CA LEU A 109 6.92 -9.74 9.35
C LEU A 109 5.89 -10.22 10.39
N LEU A 110 5.07 -9.29 10.88
CA LEU A 110 4.01 -9.54 11.84
C LEU A 110 3.01 -10.58 11.32
N SER A 111 2.75 -11.62 12.10
CA SER A 111 1.80 -12.68 11.75
C SER A 111 0.38 -12.15 11.48
N SER A 112 0.01 -11.02 12.11
CA SER A 112 -1.25 -10.33 11.87
C SER A 112 -1.40 -9.79 10.45
N ASN A 113 -0.31 -9.54 9.73
CA ASN A 113 -0.31 -9.04 8.35
C ASN A 113 -0.12 -10.15 7.32
N LEU A 114 0.29 -11.34 7.76
CA LEU A 114 0.53 -12.49 6.88
C LEU A 114 -0.74 -13.32 6.65
N ASN A 115 -0.68 -14.20 5.66
CA ASN A 115 -1.69 -15.22 5.37
C ASN A 115 -3.11 -14.65 5.20
N LYS A 116 -3.21 -13.50 4.54
CA LYS A 116 -4.50 -12.86 4.26
C LYS A 116 -5.24 -13.58 3.13
N SER A 117 -6.57 -13.36 3.05
CA SER A 117 -7.44 -14.05 2.10
C SER A 117 -7.09 -13.80 0.63
N PHE A 118 -6.48 -12.67 0.32
CA PHE A 118 -6.08 -12.33 -1.05
C PHE A 118 -4.82 -13.10 -1.53
N ASP A 119 -3.95 -13.57 -0.62
CA ASP A 119 -2.79 -14.43 -0.92
C ASP A 119 -2.52 -15.42 0.22
N PRO A 120 -3.31 -16.50 0.34
CA PRO A 120 -3.11 -17.50 1.38
C PRO A 120 -1.72 -18.13 1.32
N GLY A 121 -1.00 -18.04 2.44
CA GLY A 121 0.37 -18.54 2.56
C GLY A 121 1.43 -17.55 2.04
N ASN A 122 1.08 -16.37 1.62
CA ASN A 122 1.99 -15.38 1.04
C ASN A 122 2.87 -16.00 -0.05
N VAL A 123 2.23 -16.61 -1.04
CA VAL A 123 2.91 -17.28 -2.16
C VAL A 123 3.44 -16.26 -3.16
N TYR A 124 2.71 -15.17 -3.38
CA TYR A 124 2.96 -14.20 -4.43
C TYR A 124 3.30 -12.82 -3.91
N SER A 125 3.01 -12.52 -2.64
CA SER A 125 3.12 -11.20 -2.07
C SER A 125 3.69 -11.19 -0.66
N LEU A 126 4.40 -10.11 -0.29
CA LEU A 126 4.80 -9.83 1.09
C LEU A 126 4.32 -8.44 1.49
N PRO A 127 3.72 -8.28 2.68
CA PRO A 127 3.31 -6.98 3.18
C PRO A 127 4.47 -5.99 3.22
N TYR A 128 4.23 -4.77 2.75
CA TYR A 128 5.18 -3.67 2.72
C TYR A 128 4.75 -2.52 3.64
N MET A 129 3.52 -2.09 3.50
CA MET A 129 2.85 -1.14 4.37
C MET A 129 1.41 -1.56 4.62
N ASN A 130 0.84 -1.06 5.69
CA ASN A 130 -0.56 -1.27 5.99
C ASN A 130 -1.14 -0.06 6.74
N GLY A 131 -2.45 0.06 6.67
CA GLY A 131 -3.18 1.09 7.37
C GLY A 131 -4.67 0.80 7.37
N THR A 132 -5.41 1.73 7.94
CA THR A 132 -6.86 1.64 8.04
C THR A 132 -7.51 2.91 7.52
N ILE A 133 -8.80 2.84 7.27
CA ILE A 133 -9.66 4.02 7.24
C ILE A 133 -10.34 4.12 8.59
N GLY A 134 -10.30 5.30 9.18
CA GLY A 134 -10.89 5.55 10.47
C GLY A 134 -11.55 6.91 10.57
N ILE A 135 -11.77 7.33 11.79
CA ILE A 135 -12.36 8.62 12.12
C ILE A 135 -11.30 9.51 12.78
N ILE A 136 -11.12 10.72 12.25
CA ILE A 136 -10.47 11.81 12.94
C ILE A 136 -11.52 12.80 13.48
N TYR A 137 -11.33 13.30 14.68
CA TYR A 137 -12.25 14.27 15.26
C TYR A 137 -11.53 15.30 16.13
N ASN A 138 -12.14 16.49 16.23
CA ASN A 138 -11.63 17.61 17.01
C ASN A 138 -12.22 17.58 18.42
N THR A 139 -11.39 17.37 19.44
CA THR A 139 -11.79 17.24 20.85
C THR A 139 -12.19 18.57 21.50
N GLU A 140 -11.86 19.71 20.89
CA GLU A 140 -12.35 21.02 21.34
C GLU A 140 -13.78 21.29 20.88
N LEU A 141 -14.20 20.66 19.75
CA LEU A 141 -15.56 20.78 19.21
C LEU A 141 -16.46 19.63 19.64
N ILE A 142 -15.91 18.45 19.88
CA ILE A 142 -16.62 17.25 20.29
C ILE A 142 -16.11 16.79 21.64
N SER A 143 -16.96 16.91 22.67
CA SER A 143 -16.62 16.55 24.06
C SER A 143 -16.85 15.07 24.38
N GLU A 144 -17.59 14.36 23.54
CA GLU A 144 -17.87 12.94 23.68
C GLU A 144 -16.76 12.09 23.08
N ASP A 145 -16.54 10.89 23.63
CA ASP A 145 -15.62 9.92 23.04
C ASP A 145 -16.22 9.31 21.77
N ILE A 146 -15.61 9.58 20.65
CA ILE A 146 -15.95 8.96 19.36
C ILE A 146 -15.32 7.56 19.31
N ASN A 147 -16.10 6.54 18.98
CA ASN A 147 -15.63 5.16 18.89
C ASN A 147 -16.41 4.26 17.93
N SER A 148 -17.31 4.80 17.15
CA SER A 148 -18.23 4.04 16.29
C SER A 148 -18.46 4.77 14.97
N TRP A 149 -18.66 4.01 13.90
CA TRP A 149 -19.13 4.60 12.65
C TRP A 149 -20.47 5.31 12.81
N SER A 150 -21.31 4.91 13.80
CA SER A 150 -22.59 5.59 14.06
C SER A 150 -22.45 7.07 14.42
N ASP A 151 -21.27 7.49 14.89
CA ASP A 151 -21.00 8.88 15.21
C ASP A 151 -21.02 9.77 13.95
N MET A 152 -20.67 9.19 12.78
CA MET A 152 -20.77 9.86 11.47
C MET A 152 -22.22 10.08 11.00
N TRP A 153 -23.23 9.53 11.70
CA TRP A 153 -24.66 9.77 11.46
C TRP A 153 -25.33 10.54 12.59
N ASN A 154 -24.56 11.06 13.56
CA ASN A 154 -25.13 11.75 14.71
C ASN A 154 -25.59 13.16 14.30
N PRO A 155 -26.89 13.51 14.47
CA PRO A 155 -27.41 14.83 14.12
C PRO A 155 -26.78 15.99 14.88
N LYS A 156 -26.07 15.74 15.99
CA LYS A 156 -25.31 16.77 16.71
C LYS A 156 -24.20 17.38 15.86
N TYR A 157 -23.64 16.59 14.94
CA TYR A 157 -22.54 17.02 14.06
C TYR A 157 -23.04 17.49 12.69
N LYS A 158 -24.30 17.95 12.63
CA LYS A 158 -24.83 18.51 11.39
C LYS A 158 -23.96 19.66 10.88
N ASP A 159 -23.68 19.63 9.58
CA ASP A 159 -22.77 20.55 8.85
C ASP A 159 -21.28 20.46 9.26
N GLU A 160 -20.92 19.47 10.10
CA GLU A 160 -19.56 19.27 10.65
C GLU A 160 -18.88 17.97 10.13
N ILE A 161 -19.57 17.20 9.28
CA ILE A 161 -19.13 15.86 8.85
C ILE A 161 -18.40 15.95 7.50
N PHE A 162 -17.26 15.27 7.41
CA PHE A 162 -16.54 15.07 6.15
C PHE A 162 -16.38 13.56 5.87
N VAL A 163 -16.57 13.16 4.61
CA VAL A 163 -16.38 11.78 4.15
C VAL A 163 -15.49 11.80 2.91
N LEU A 164 -14.58 10.85 2.79
CA LEU A 164 -13.75 10.69 1.60
C LEU A 164 -14.63 10.43 0.36
N ASP A 165 -14.36 11.13 -0.72
CA ASP A 165 -15.03 10.93 -2.02
C ASP A 165 -14.49 9.68 -2.72
N SER A 166 -14.52 8.58 -1.99
CA SER A 166 -14.12 7.24 -2.41
C SER A 166 -15.32 6.32 -2.33
N GLN A 167 -15.73 5.78 -3.45
CA GLN A 167 -16.89 4.89 -3.58
C GLN A 167 -16.80 3.69 -2.64
N ARG A 168 -15.66 2.99 -2.64
CA ARG A 168 -15.47 1.78 -1.84
C ARG A 168 -15.46 2.11 -0.35
N ASP A 169 -14.82 3.19 0.03
CA ASP A 169 -14.64 3.59 1.42
C ASP A 169 -15.93 4.12 2.03
N ALA A 170 -16.66 4.99 1.33
CA ALA A 170 -17.92 5.52 1.80
C ALA A 170 -19.00 4.43 1.92
N ILE A 171 -19.13 3.55 0.93
CA ILE A 171 -20.09 2.42 0.98
C ILE A 171 -19.65 1.43 2.04
N GLY A 172 -18.34 1.13 2.16
CA GLY A 172 -17.78 0.24 3.17
C GLY A 172 -18.04 0.73 4.60
N MET A 173 -17.83 2.02 4.86
CA MET A 173 -18.20 2.67 6.13
C MET A 173 -19.69 2.46 6.46
N ALA A 174 -20.57 2.70 5.49
CA ALA A 174 -22.01 2.52 5.70
C ALA A 174 -22.41 1.05 5.93
N LEU A 175 -21.77 0.11 5.23
CA LEU A 175 -21.96 -1.33 5.47
C LEU A 175 -21.52 -1.71 6.88
N LYS A 176 -20.33 -1.29 7.32
CA LYS A 176 -19.83 -1.54 8.69
C LYS A 176 -20.74 -0.91 9.74
N TYR A 177 -21.21 0.31 9.54
CA TYR A 177 -22.20 0.98 10.39
C TYR A 177 -23.47 0.16 10.57
N LEU A 178 -23.95 -0.49 9.52
CA LEU A 178 -25.14 -1.32 9.52
C LEU A 178 -24.89 -2.76 10.01
N GLY A 179 -23.64 -3.12 10.32
CA GLY A 179 -23.25 -4.45 10.76
C GLY A 179 -23.11 -5.48 9.62
N TYR A 180 -22.98 -5.02 8.39
CA TYR A 180 -22.73 -5.85 7.21
C TYR A 180 -21.25 -6.06 6.92
N PRO A 181 -20.86 -7.09 6.14
CA PRO A 181 -19.50 -7.26 5.65
C PRO A 181 -19.07 -6.08 4.78
N LEU A 182 -17.79 -5.65 4.92
CA LEU A 182 -17.20 -4.55 4.16
C LEU A 182 -17.32 -4.74 2.64
N ASN A 183 -17.23 -5.98 2.18
CA ASN A 183 -17.21 -6.36 0.78
C ASN A 183 -18.57 -6.92 0.28
N SER A 184 -19.66 -6.59 0.94
CA SER A 184 -20.96 -7.11 0.52
C SER A 184 -21.33 -6.67 -0.90
N THR A 185 -21.78 -7.62 -1.71
CA THR A 185 -22.35 -7.40 -3.04
C THR A 185 -23.85 -7.75 -3.09
N ASP A 186 -24.42 -8.02 -1.93
CA ASP A 186 -25.86 -8.28 -1.78
C ASP A 186 -26.66 -6.99 -2.04
N GLU A 187 -27.68 -7.08 -2.87
CA GLU A 187 -28.47 -5.91 -3.30
C GLU A 187 -29.27 -5.28 -2.17
N VAL A 188 -29.69 -6.07 -1.17
CA VAL A 188 -30.45 -5.56 -0.01
C VAL A 188 -29.50 -4.78 0.90
N GLU A 189 -28.32 -5.33 1.18
CA GLU A 189 -27.30 -4.67 2.01
C GLU A 189 -26.77 -3.40 1.36
N LEU A 190 -26.46 -3.44 0.05
CA LEU A 190 -26.06 -2.25 -0.71
C LEU A 190 -27.16 -1.19 -0.78
N SER A 191 -28.42 -1.60 -0.90
CA SER A 191 -29.56 -0.66 -0.85
C SER A 191 -29.72 -0.02 0.54
N ALA A 192 -29.48 -0.78 1.61
CA ALA A 192 -29.47 -0.24 2.98
C ALA A 192 -28.30 0.75 3.20
N ALA A 193 -27.10 0.41 2.74
CA ALA A 193 -25.93 1.30 2.79
C ALA A 193 -26.19 2.61 2.02
N LYS A 194 -26.76 2.51 0.81
CA LYS A 194 -27.18 3.69 0.03
C LYS A 194 -28.15 4.58 0.82
N ALA A 195 -29.19 3.98 1.40
CA ALA A 195 -30.18 4.74 2.17
C ALA A 195 -29.53 5.44 3.37
N ALA A 196 -28.62 4.77 4.07
CA ALA A 196 -27.87 5.36 5.18
C ALA A 196 -27.02 6.55 4.72
N LEU A 197 -26.28 6.44 3.61
CA LEU A 197 -25.47 7.53 3.07
C LEU A 197 -26.33 8.74 2.61
N ILE A 198 -27.49 8.49 2.01
CA ILE A 198 -28.44 9.56 1.66
C ILE A 198 -28.95 10.27 2.91
N GLU A 199 -29.23 9.56 3.99
CA GLU A 199 -29.60 10.19 5.28
C GLU A 199 -28.43 10.99 5.88
N GLN A 200 -27.19 10.46 5.81
CA GLN A 200 -26.00 11.17 6.26
C GLN A 200 -25.79 12.48 5.46
N LYS A 201 -25.98 12.45 4.14
CA LYS A 201 -25.89 13.63 3.27
C LYS A 201 -26.83 14.76 3.70
N LYS A 202 -28.01 14.44 4.25
CA LYS A 202 -28.95 15.45 4.79
C LYS A 202 -28.43 16.16 6.04
N LEU A 203 -27.39 15.62 6.67
CA LEU A 203 -26.68 16.27 7.77
C LEU A 203 -25.65 17.28 7.29
N GLY A 204 -25.63 17.64 6.00
CA GLY A 204 -24.66 18.59 5.46
C GLY A 204 -23.26 18.00 5.27
N THR A 205 -23.16 16.68 5.13
CA THR A 205 -21.88 15.99 4.89
C THR A 205 -21.22 16.47 3.60
N ILE A 206 -19.93 16.81 3.68
CA ILE A 206 -19.09 17.12 2.52
C ILE A 206 -18.34 15.85 2.10
N TYR A 207 -18.30 15.60 0.79
CA TYR A 207 -17.47 14.58 0.17
C TYR A 207 -16.27 15.25 -0.50
N GLY A 208 -15.06 14.80 -0.19
CA GLY A 208 -13.82 15.33 -0.73
C GLY A 208 -12.64 14.36 -0.55
N ALA A 209 -11.42 14.83 -0.87
CA ALA A 209 -10.19 14.06 -0.76
C ALA A 209 -9.16 14.84 0.08
N ASP A 210 -8.14 15.40 -0.56
CA ASP A 210 -6.96 15.99 0.09
C ASP A 210 -7.25 17.19 1.00
N ASN A 211 -8.38 17.87 0.82
CA ASN A 211 -8.77 19.02 1.62
C ASN A 211 -9.24 18.66 3.05
N VAL A 212 -9.36 17.39 3.39
CA VAL A 212 -9.77 16.95 4.74
C VAL A 212 -8.83 17.48 5.81
N LYS A 213 -7.52 17.49 5.54
CA LYS A 213 -6.50 17.99 6.48
C LYS A 213 -6.74 19.44 6.88
N ASP A 214 -6.86 20.32 5.89
CA ASP A 214 -7.09 21.76 6.12
C ASP A 214 -8.39 22.02 6.87
N LEU A 215 -9.45 21.29 6.55
CA LEU A 215 -10.76 21.42 7.20
C LEU A 215 -10.74 20.97 8.65
N MET A 216 -9.96 19.93 8.99
CA MET A 216 -9.80 19.47 10.38
C MET A 216 -8.89 20.41 11.18
N ILE A 217 -7.80 20.88 10.59
CA ILE A 217 -6.87 21.83 11.24
C ILE A 217 -7.56 23.16 11.53
N SER A 218 -8.33 23.68 10.57
CA SER A 218 -9.05 24.95 10.74
C SER A 218 -10.26 24.85 11.68
N GLY A 219 -10.72 23.65 12.00
CA GLY A 219 -11.97 23.43 12.74
C GLY A 219 -13.23 23.71 11.93
N GLU A 220 -13.14 23.82 10.61
CA GLU A 220 -14.31 23.91 9.72
C GLU A 220 -15.13 22.63 9.67
N ARG A 221 -14.51 21.50 10.07
CA ARG A 221 -15.18 20.21 10.30
C ARG A 221 -14.75 19.64 11.64
N ALA A 222 -15.69 19.08 12.37
CA ALA A 222 -15.45 18.52 13.68
C ALA A 222 -15.13 17.02 13.62
N ILE A 223 -15.62 16.30 12.60
CA ILE A 223 -15.44 14.86 12.45
C ILE A 223 -15.28 14.48 10.98
N ALA A 224 -14.32 13.60 10.68
CA ALA A 224 -14.05 13.19 9.31
C ALA A 224 -13.67 11.71 9.20
N MET A 225 -14.00 11.08 8.07
CA MET A 225 -13.41 9.83 7.62
C MET A 225 -12.08 10.15 6.93
N ILE A 226 -11.00 9.44 7.31
CA ILE A 226 -9.64 9.71 6.82
C ILE A 226 -8.80 8.41 6.82
N TRP A 227 -7.77 8.36 5.99
CA TRP A 227 -6.77 7.29 6.05
C TRP A 227 -5.86 7.46 7.27
N SER A 228 -5.41 6.32 7.84
CA SER A 228 -4.68 6.29 9.10
C SER A 228 -3.37 7.09 9.07
N GLY A 229 -2.60 7.05 7.98
CA GLY A 229 -1.34 7.80 7.90
C GLY A 229 -1.55 9.29 8.11
N GLU A 230 -2.48 9.88 7.34
CA GLU A 230 -2.84 11.30 7.50
C GLU A 230 -3.48 11.59 8.87
N GLY A 231 -4.38 10.70 9.30
CA GLY A 231 -5.07 10.86 10.58
C GLY A 231 -4.15 10.81 11.80
N LEU A 232 -3.16 9.91 11.77
CA LEU A 232 -2.15 9.78 12.83
C LEU A 232 -1.17 10.95 12.82
N THR A 233 -0.70 11.37 11.63
CA THR A 233 0.17 12.56 11.51
C THR A 233 -0.52 13.80 12.06
N LEU A 234 -1.78 14.03 11.72
CA LEU A 234 -2.55 15.16 12.25
C LEU A 234 -2.76 15.05 13.76
N ALA A 235 -2.98 13.87 14.29
CA ALA A 235 -3.16 13.66 15.73
C ALA A 235 -1.86 13.82 16.52
N ASP A 236 -0.70 13.62 15.89
CA ASP A 236 0.61 13.88 16.46
C ASP A 236 0.95 15.38 16.43
N GLU A 237 0.63 16.07 15.33
CA GLU A 237 0.91 17.50 15.18
C GLU A 237 -0.04 18.41 15.99
N TYR A 238 -1.28 17.97 16.25
CA TYR A 238 -2.34 18.79 16.86
C TYR A 238 -3.02 18.06 18.01
N ASP A 239 -2.71 18.43 19.25
CA ASP A 239 -3.23 17.85 20.50
C ASP A 239 -4.78 17.77 20.58
N TYR A 240 -5.48 18.62 19.83
CA TYR A 240 -6.94 18.65 19.77
C TYR A 240 -7.54 17.72 18.74
N LEU A 241 -6.73 17.03 17.93
CA LEU A 241 -7.19 16.03 16.96
C LEU A 241 -6.93 14.62 17.49
N LYS A 242 -7.88 13.72 17.30
CA LYS A 242 -7.73 12.31 17.64
C LYS A 242 -8.16 11.44 16.48
N TYR A 243 -7.32 10.45 16.15
CA TYR A 243 -7.66 9.39 15.19
C TYR A 243 -8.05 8.12 15.94
N ILE A 244 -9.11 7.45 15.46
CA ILE A 244 -9.56 6.16 15.98
C ILE A 244 -9.98 5.21 14.86
N VAL A 245 -9.81 3.91 15.09
CA VAL A 245 -10.46 2.86 14.30
C VAL A 245 -11.78 2.49 15.01
N PRO A 246 -12.93 2.61 14.33
CA PRO A 246 -14.22 2.33 14.95
C PRO A 246 -14.37 0.88 15.41
N LYS A 247 -15.13 0.68 16.48
CA LYS A 247 -15.34 -0.64 17.12
C LYS A 247 -16.00 -1.69 16.21
N GLU A 248 -16.69 -1.27 15.17
CA GLU A 248 -17.27 -2.18 14.17
C GLU A 248 -16.20 -2.74 13.23
N GLY A 249 -14.96 -2.26 13.32
CA GLY A 249 -13.89 -2.48 12.36
C GLY A 249 -14.01 -1.59 11.14
N ALA A 250 -12.99 -1.62 10.30
CA ALA A 250 -12.84 -0.76 9.14
C ALA A 250 -12.19 -1.51 7.98
N ASN A 251 -11.90 -0.82 6.89
CA ASN A 251 -10.97 -1.31 5.90
C ASN A 251 -9.56 -1.38 6.52
N LEU A 252 -8.94 -2.55 6.47
CA LEU A 252 -7.50 -2.76 6.73
C LEU A 252 -6.85 -3.04 5.38
N TRP A 253 -6.25 -2.02 4.78
CA TRP A 253 -5.54 -2.17 3.51
C TRP A 253 -4.08 -2.60 3.74
N ILE A 254 -3.55 -3.35 2.81
CA ILE A 254 -2.17 -3.85 2.83
C ILE A 254 -1.59 -3.69 1.44
N ASP A 255 -0.63 -2.80 1.30
CA ASP A 255 0.21 -2.72 0.13
C ASP A 255 1.29 -3.80 0.20
N SER A 256 1.49 -4.51 -0.88
CA SER A 256 2.34 -5.69 -0.87
C SER A 256 3.35 -5.69 -2.02
N LEU A 257 4.58 -6.07 -1.70
CA LEU A 257 5.63 -6.31 -2.68
C LEU A 257 5.34 -7.58 -3.47
N VAL A 258 5.27 -7.45 -4.80
CA VAL A 258 5.02 -8.56 -5.73
C VAL A 258 6.03 -8.56 -6.87
N ILE A 259 6.19 -9.72 -7.52
CA ILE A 259 7.00 -9.87 -8.74
C ILE A 259 6.07 -10.14 -9.93
N PRO A 260 5.93 -9.18 -10.87
CA PRO A 260 5.13 -9.38 -12.07
C PRO A 260 5.68 -10.50 -12.94
N LYS A 261 4.78 -11.27 -13.57
CA LYS A 261 5.14 -12.40 -14.42
C LYS A 261 5.93 -11.98 -15.64
N GLY A 262 6.95 -12.80 -15.97
CA GLY A 262 7.78 -12.60 -17.15
C GLY A 262 9.05 -11.80 -16.91
N THR A 263 9.34 -11.38 -15.69
CA THR A 263 10.62 -10.78 -15.34
C THR A 263 11.78 -11.73 -15.67
N LYS A 264 12.88 -11.17 -16.15
CA LYS A 264 14.15 -11.89 -16.31
C LYS A 264 15.10 -11.69 -15.14
N ASN A 265 14.73 -10.80 -14.22
CA ASN A 265 15.55 -10.33 -13.10
C ASN A 265 15.01 -10.83 -11.76
N LYS A 266 14.30 -11.99 -11.72
CA LYS A 266 13.63 -12.49 -10.52
C LYS A 266 14.53 -12.51 -9.28
N SER A 267 15.78 -12.98 -9.41
CA SER A 267 16.73 -13.02 -8.30
C SER A 267 17.08 -11.61 -7.80
N ALA A 268 17.23 -10.62 -8.68
CA ALA A 268 17.48 -9.24 -8.30
C ALA A 268 16.25 -8.60 -7.65
N ALA A 269 15.05 -8.93 -8.15
CA ALA A 269 13.78 -8.52 -7.56
C ALA A 269 13.61 -9.07 -6.14
N GLU A 270 13.87 -10.36 -5.93
CA GLU A 270 13.83 -10.99 -4.61
C GLU A 270 14.87 -10.39 -3.65
N THR A 271 16.07 -10.02 -4.16
CA THR A 271 17.08 -9.31 -3.36
C THR A 271 16.58 -7.94 -2.92
N PHE A 272 15.89 -7.20 -3.80
CA PHE A 272 15.32 -5.91 -3.48
C PHE A 272 14.17 -6.02 -2.48
N ILE A 273 13.28 -6.98 -2.67
CA ILE A 273 12.20 -7.29 -1.72
C ILE A 273 12.79 -7.64 -0.34
N ASN A 274 13.84 -8.47 -0.31
CA ASN A 274 14.49 -8.82 0.95
C ASN A 274 15.12 -7.61 1.65
N PHE A 275 15.71 -6.68 0.88
CA PHE A 275 16.25 -5.43 1.42
C PHE A 275 15.15 -4.54 2.01
N LEU A 276 14.02 -4.41 1.34
CA LEU A 276 12.87 -3.66 1.88
C LEU A 276 12.25 -4.32 3.11
N CYS A 277 12.43 -5.63 3.29
CA CYS A 277 12.07 -6.38 4.49
C CYS A 277 13.18 -6.38 5.56
N GLU A 278 14.31 -5.67 5.39
CA GLU A 278 15.27 -5.45 6.46
C GLU A 278 14.66 -4.50 7.51
N LYS A 279 14.97 -4.72 8.77
CA LYS A 279 14.42 -3.93 9.89
C LYS A 279 14.65 -2.42 9.71
N ASP A 280 15.86 -2.02 9.34
CA ASP A 280 16.22 -0.60 9.15
C ASP A 280 15.41 0.01 7.99
N SER A 281 15.31 -0.70 6.86
CA SER A 281 14.50 -0.25 5.72
C SER A 281 13.03 -0.07 6.10
N ALA A 282 12.45 -1.08 6.77
CA ALA A 282 11.06 -1.04 7.19
C ALA A 282 10.77 0.05 8.24
N TYR A 283 11.73 0.29 9.15
CA TYR A 283 11.64 1.37 10.14
C TYR A 283 11.63 2.75 9.47
N ARG A 284 12.61 3.01 8.58
CA ARG A 284 12.73 4.28 7.89
C ARG A 284 11.51 4.58 7.02
N VAL A 285 10.99 3.56 6.33
CA VAL A 285 9.76 3.70 5.54
C VAL A 285 8.59 4.11 6.45
N ALA A 286 8.40 3.44 7.59
CA ALA A 286 7.31 3.76 8.50
C ALA A 286 7.41 5.19 9.08
N GLU A 287 8.62 5.60 9.49
CA GLU A 287 8.85 6.93 10.08
C GLU A 287 8.66 8.06 9.06
N GLU A 288 9.13 7.86 7.83
CA GLU A 288 9.09 8.92 6.82
C GLU A 288 7.72 9.05 6.15
N ILE A 289 7.05 7.90 5.91
CA ILE A 289 5.77 7.89 5.22
C ILE A 289 4.57 8.03 6.19
N GLY A 290 4.78 7.73 7.47
CA GLY A 290 3.75 7.90 8.51
C GLY A 290 2.70 6.78 8.58
N TYR A 291 2.89 5.68 7.83
CA TYR A 291 2.04 4.49 7.94
C TYR A 291 2.64 3.43 8.87
N THR A 292 1.81 2.51 9.33
CA THR A 292 2.27 1.41 10.17
C THR A 292 3.11 0.40 9.39
N THR A 293 4.14 -0.12 10.06
CA THR A 293 5.00 -1.15 9.47
C THR A 293 4.46 -2.55 9.76
N PRO A 294 4.47 -3.46 8.77
CA PRO A 294 4.21 -4.87 9.02
C PRO A 294 5.42 -5.64 9.60
N HIS A 295 6.54 -4.97 9.91
CA HIS A 295 7.77 -5.58 10.39
C HIS A 295 7.88 -5.48 11.92
N GLU A 296 7.95 -6.63 12.64
CA GLU A 296 7.94 -6.66 14.11
C GLU A 296 9.10 -5.87 14.73
N GLY A 297 10.34 -6.10 14.25
CA GLY A 297 11.53 -5.40 14.75
C GLY A 297 11.51 -3.89 14.49
N ALA A 298 10.98 -3.46 13.36
CA ALA A 298 10.82 -2.04 13.03
C ALA A 298 9.76 -1.38 13.92
N MET A 299 8.61 -2.03 14.10
CA MET A 299 7.58 -1.58 15.04
C MET A 299 8.14 -1.40 16.47
N MET A 300 8.99 -2.31 16.92
CA MET A 300 9.58 -2.25 18.27
C MET A 300 10.62 -1.12 18.43
N GLU A 301 11.14 -0.56 17.35
CA GLU A 301 12.03 0.61 17.37
C GLU A 301 11.29 1.95 17.34
N GLN A 302 10.03 1.96 16.88
CA GLN A 302 9.22 3.18 16.95
C GLN A 302 9.02 3.65 18.40
N ASP A 303 8.72 4.92 18.56
CA ASP A 303 8.45 5.51 19.88
C ASP A 303 7.32 4.78 20.61
N GLU A 304 7.41 4.71 21.95
CA GLU A 304 6.43 4.01 22.78
C GLU A 304 5.02 4.58 22.59
N GLU A 305 4.90 5.87 22.33
CA GLU A 305 3.64 6.56 22.07
C GLU A 305 2.98 6.04 20.78
N VAL A 306 3.75 5.88 19.70
CA VAL A 306 3.28 5.32 18.44
C VAL A 306 2.87 3.86 18.61
N ARG A 307 3.72 3.04 19.26
CA ARG A 307 3.45 1.60 19.48
C ARG A 307 2.19 1.33 20.32
N ASN A 308 1.92 2.20 21.28
CA ASN A 308 0.76 2.09 22.17
C ASN A 308 -0.47 2.84 21.63
N ASN A 309 -0.37 3.54 20.51
CA ASN A 309 -1.50 4.23 19.89
C ASN A 309 -2.44 3.19 19.25
N PRO A 310 -3.69 3.04 19.76
CA PRO A 310 -4.64 2.07 19.21
C PRO A 310 -5.15 2.43 17.81
N GLY A 311 -4.89 3.65 17.34
CA GLY A 311 -5.15 4.06 15.96
C GLY A 311 -4.09 3.56 14.99
N ALA A 312 -2.83 3.42 15.45
CA ALA A 312 -1.72 2.87 14.69
C ALA A 312 -1.70 1.33 14.80
N TYR A 313 -1.52 0.82 16.01
CA TYR A 313 -1.48 -0.61 16.30
C TYR A 313 -2.71 -1.00 17.13
N MET A 314 -3.79 -1.28 16.41
CA MET A 314 -5.10 -1.51 17.01
C MET A 314 -5.14 -2.80 17.85
N PRO A 315 -5.98 -2.84 18.90
CA PRO A 315 -6.24 -4.05 19.67
C PRO A 315 -6.75 -5.19 18.77
N GLU A 316 -6.34 -6.43 19.09
CA GLU A 316 -6.70 -7.63 18.32
C GLU A 316 -8.23 -7.76 18.12
N GLU A 317 -9.02 -7.37 19.11
CA GLU A 317 -10.48 -7.42 19.02
C GLU A 317 -11.02 -6.51 17.90
N ILE A 318 -10.44 -5.33 17.69
CA ILE A 318 -10.83 -4.41 16.61
C ILE A 318 -10.26 -4.93 15.29
N MET A 319 -9.00 -5.36 15.29
CA MET A 319 -8.33 -5.91 14.10
C MET A 319 -9.12 -7.09 13.51
N ASN A 320 -9.66 -7.98 14.35
CA ASN A 320 -10.46 -9.13 13.92
C ASN A 320 -11.82 -8.75 13.28
N ARG A 321 -12.25 -7.49 13.41
CA ARG A 321 -13.46 -6.95 12.77
C ARG A 321 -13.14 -6.13 11.51
N CYS A 322 -11.85 -5.80 11.30
CA CYS A 322 -11.40 -5.16 10.07
C CYS A 322 -11.32 -6.17 8.93
N GLU A 323 -11.54 -5.70 7.73
CA GLU A 323 -11.53 -6.51 6.53
C GLU A 323 -10.69 -5.82 5.44
N SER A 324 -9.91 -6.57 4.68
CA SER A 324 -9.30 -6.05 3.46
C SER A 324 -10.32 -6.00 2.33
N TYR A 325 -10.16 -5.08 1.39
CA TYR A 325 -10.96 -5.08 0.19
C TYR A 325 -10.69 -6.33 -0.65
N LYS A 326 -11.76 -6.88 -1.23
CA LYS A 326 -11.70 -7.96 -2.21
C LYS A 326 -11.77 -7.39 -3.62
N TYR A 327 -11.19 -8.11 -4.54
CA TYR A 327 -11.42 -7.86 -5.95
C TYR A 327 -12.92 -8.03 -6.26
N LEU A 328 -13.51 -7.02 -6.87
CA LEU A 328 -14.87 -7.07 -7.39
C LEU A 328 -14.80 -7.24 -8.91
N ASN A 329 -15.54 -8.20 -9.44
CA ASN A 329 -15.68 -8.33 -10.88
C ASN A 329 -16.53 -7.17 -11.47
N GLU A 330 -16.63 -7.09 -12.79
CA GLU A 330 -17.31 -5.98 -13.47
C GLU A 330 -18.79 -5.83 -13.06
N GLU A 331 -19.52 -6.95 -12.89
CA GLU A 331 -20.92 -6.92 -12.44
C GLU A 331 -21.04 -6.36 -11.01
N GLU A 332 -20.16 -6.77 -10.12
CA GLU A 332 -20.12 -6.30 -8.73
C GLU A 332 -19.71 -4.83 -8.64
N LEU A 333 -18.72 -4.40 -9.44
CA LEU A 333 -18.33 -2.98 -9.53
C LEU A 333 -19.48 -2.10 -10.01
N LEU A 334 -20.22 -2.53 -11.02
CA LEU A 334 -21.41 -1.79 -11.51
C LEU A 334 -22.49 -1.61 -10.43
N LYS A 335 -22.65 -2.57 -9.49
CA LYS A 335 -23.57 -2.40 -8.36
C LYS A 335 -23.11 -1.26 -7.43
N TYR A 336 -21.80 -1.20 -7.13
CA TYR A 336 -21.22 -0.13 -6.31
C TYR A 336 -21.31 1.22 -7.00
N GLU A 337 -20.97 1.29 -8.31
CA GLU A 337 -21.09 2.53 -9.11
C GLU A 337 -22.52 3.07 -9.09
N LYS A 338 -23.51 2.21 -9.29
CA LYS A 338 -24.91 2.60 -9.25
C LYS A 338 -25.29 3.20 -7.89
N VAL A 339 -24.90 2.53 -6.79
CA VAL A 339 -25.14 3.04 -5.44
C VAL A 339 -24.51 4.42 -5.26
N TRP A 340 -23.24 4.56 -5.67
CA TRP A 340 -22.49 5.79 -5.50
C TRP A 340 -23.07 6.96 -6.30
N LEU A 341 -23.42 6.72 -7.55
CA LEU A 341 -24.10 7.74 -8.38
C LEU A 341 -25.42 8.21 -7.75
N GLU A 342 -26.21 7.30 -7.18
CA GLU A 342 -27.47 7.65 -6.51
C GLU A 342 -27.25 8.39 -5.18
N VAL A 343 -26.16 8.14 -4.45
CA VAL A 343 -25.76 8.90 -3.25
C VAL A 343 -25.31 10.30 -3.61
N LYS A 344 -24.55 10.46 -4.71
CA LYS A 344 -24.00 11.77 -5.14
C LYS A 344 -25.05 12.66 -5.80
N SER A 345 -26.12 12.09 -6.41
CA SER A 345 -27.22 12.85 -7.02
C SER A 345 -28.05 13.57 -5.96
#